data_d87dd4a2b930c397c9b8a558efd729e8
#
_entry.id   d87dd4a2b930c397c9b8a558efd729e8
#
_cell.length_a   1.000
_cell.length_b   1.000
_cell.length_c   1.000
_cell.angle_alpha   90.00
_cell.angle_beta   90.00
_cell.angle_gamma   90.00
#
_symmetry.space_group_name_H-M   'P 1'
#
loop_
_entity.id
_entity.type
_entity.pdbx_description
1 polymer ?
#
loop_
_entity_poly.entity_id
_entity_poly.type
_entity_poly.pdbx_seq_one_letter_code
_entity_poly.pdbx_strand_id
1 'polypeptide(L)'
;NESRNKFIRNLATTQTGNTLVLFQFVEKHGKVLFDMIRDDADEDRKVFYVSGETATSDREAIRAIVESQKNSITVASMGTFSTGINIKNLHNIVFATPSKSQVKVLQSIGRGLRKSDNGVATKLFDIADDFHVDKHKNFTLRHSAERIKIYTKEGFKYSIYPINLKEQTDD
;
A
#
# COMPACT_ATOMS: atom_id res chain seq x y z
N ASN A 1 -15.33 5.38 -0.36
CA ASN A 1 -15.31 6.30 0.76
C ASN A 1 -14.21 7.35 0.54
N GLU A 2 -14.61 8.59 0.35
CA GLU A 2 -13.71 9.70 0.00
C GLU A 2 -12.74 10.02 1.13
N SER A 3 -13.21 10.11 2.37
CA SER A 3 -12.38 10.39 3.55
C SER A 3 -11.27 9.33 3.71
N ARG A 4 -11.60 8.07 3.42
CA ARG A 4 -10.61 6.98 3.42
C ARG A 4 -9.55 7.15 2.33
N ASN A 5 -9.95 7.54 1.13
CA ASN A 5 -9.02 7.79 0.03
C ASN A 5 -8.13 9.01 0.31
N LYS A 6 -8.68 10.08 0.88
CA LYS A 6 -7.92 11.24 1.36
C LYS A 6 -6.87 10.82 2.41
N PHE A 7 -7.25 9.97 3.36
CA PHE A 7 -6.33 9.44 4.37
C PHE A 7 -5.18 8.65 3.72
N ILE A 8 -5.49 7.72 2.78
CA ILE A 8 -4.47 6.92 2.08
C ILE A 8 -3.55 7.82 1.24
N ARG A 9 -4.09 8.80 0.53
CA ARG A 9 -3.33 9.78 -0.21
C ARG A 9 -2.35 10.52 0.72
N ASN A 10 -2.85 11.11 1.79
CA ASN A 10 -2.02 11.85 2.75
C ASN A 10 -0.94 10.96 3.35
N LEU A 11 -1.27 9.72 3.72
CA LEU A 11 -0.31 8.76 4.23
C LEU A 11 0.80 8.49 3.20
N ALA A 12 0.46 8.28 1.94
CA ALA A 12 1.43 8.00 0.89
C ALA A 12 2.32 9.21 0.55
N THR A 13 1.74 10.40 0.46
CA THR A 13 2.47 11.64 0.07
C THR A 13 3.36 12.18 1.19
N THR A 14 3.01 11.94 2.45
CA THR A 14 3.83 12.38 3.62
C THR A 14 5.02 11.47 3.93
N GLN A 15 5.04 10.23 3.40
CA GLN A 15 6.21 9.36 3.60
C GLN A 15 7.36 9.79 2.70
N THR A 16 8.58 9.77 3.23
CA THR A 16 9.80 9.94 2.46
C THR A 16 10.31 8.60 1.95
N GLY A 17 10.98 8.60 0.81
CA GLY A 17 11.50 7.38 0.18
C GLY A 17 10.51 6.73 -0.78
N ASN A 18 10.96 5.68 -1.45
CA ASN A 18 10.13 4.95 -2.41
C ASN A 18 8.96 4.28 -1.68
N THR A 19 7.75 4.65 -2.06
CA THR A 19 6.50 4.21 -1.45
C THR A 19 5.68 3.39 -2.45
N LEU A 20 5.25 2.20 -2.05
CA LEU A 20 4.36 1.34 -2.83
C LEU A 20 2.97 1.36 -2.21
N VAL A 21 1.97 1.75 -2.97
CA VAL A 21 0.55 1.72 -2.57
C VAL A 21 -0.14 0.59 -3.32
N LEU A 22 -0.63 -0.41 -2.59
CA LEU A 22 -1.26 -1.60 -3.16
C LEU A 22 -2.78 -1.55 -3.04
N PHE A 23 -3.47 -1.70 -4.18
CA PHE A 23 -4.93 -1.74 -4.27
C PHE A 23 -5.43 -3.05 -4.93
N GLN A 24 -6.72 -3.35 -4.81
CA GLN A 24 -7.32 -4.55 -5.38
C GLN A 24 -8.18 -4.28 -6.62
N PHE A 25 -9.00 -3.25 -6.60
CA PHE A 25 -9.96 -2.94 -7.68
C PHE A 25 -9.44 -1.82 -8.57
N VAL A 26 -9.14 -2.13 -9.84
CA VAL A 26 -8.52 -1.21 -10.81
C VAL A 26 -9.39 0.03 -11.04
N GLU A 27 -10.60 -0.15 -11.58
CA GLU A 27 -11.44 0.98 -12.01
C GLU A 27 -12.03 1.79 -10.85
N LYS A 28 -12.49 1.09 -9.81
CA LYS A 28 -13.22 1.74 -8.71
C LYS A 28 -12.31 2.36 -7.64
N HIS A 29 -11.06 1.94 -7.58
CA HIS A 29 -10.18 2.34 -6.48
C HIS A 29 -8.79 2.74 -6.94
N GLY A 30 -8.13 1.92 -7.77
CA GLY A 30 -6.74 2.13 -8.15
C GLY A 30 -6.50 3.42 -8.92
N LYS A 31 -7.30 3.69 -9.96
CA LYS A 31 -7.20 4.92 -10.76
C LYS A 31 -7.52 6.17 -9.95
N VAL A 32 -8.55 6.10 -9.11
CA VAL A 32 -8.93 7.22 -8.23
C VAL A 32 -7.80 7.55 -7.25
N LEU A 33 -7.22 6.55 -6.61
CA LEU A 33 -6.07 6.76 -5.71
C LEU A 33 -4.85 7.31 -6.44
N PHE A 34 -4.57 6.79 -7.62
CA PHE A 34 -3.46 7.28 -8.43
C PHE A 34 -3.60 8.76 -8.76
N ASP A 35 -4.77 9.18 -9.27
CA ASP A 35 -5.02 10.58 -9.60
C ASP A 35 -4.91 11.47 -8.37
N MET A 36 -5.51 11.09 -7.26
CA MET A 36 -5.44 11.84 -6.00
C MET A 36 -3.99 11.97 -5.48
N ILE A 37 -3.19 10.91 -5.56
CA ILE A 37 -1.80 10.91 -5.10
C ILE A 37 -0.93 11.74 -6.04
N ARG A 38 -1.10 11.60 -7.35
CA ARG A 38 -0.37 12.36 -8.36
C ARG A 38 -0.60 13.86 -8.20
N ASP A 39 -1.85 14.27 -7.99
CA ASP A 39 -2.24 15.68 -7.89
C ASP A 39 -1.80 16.33 -6.57
N ASP A 40 -1.53 15.52 -5.53
CA ASP A 40 -1.09 15.96 -4.19
C ASP A 40 0.42 15.82 -3.96
N ALA A 41 1.12 15.03 -4.77
CA ALA A 41 2.55 14.81 -4.63
C ALA A 41 3.35 16.06 -5.04
N ASP A 42 4.51 16.26 -4.40
CA ASP A 42 5.44 17.32 -4.76
C ASP A 42 5.84 17.24 -6.26
N GLU A 43 6.06 18.36 -6.92
CA GLU A 43 6.32 18.44 -8.37
C GLU A 43 7.53 17.60 -8.83
N ASP A 44 8.52 17.43 -7.99
CA ASP A 44 9.72 16.64 -8.26
C ASP A 44 9.55 15.15 -7.92
N ARG A 45 8.43 14.76 -7.28
CA ARG A 45 8.14 13.40 -6.85
C ARG A 45 7.39 12.60 -7.90
N LYS A 46 8.05 11.65 -8.51
CA LYS A 46 7.44 10.80 -9.55
C LYS A 46 6.40 9.85 -8.98
N VAL A 47 5.24 9.80 -9.63
CA VAL A 47 4.15 8.89 -9.29
C VAL A 47 3.86 7.98 -10.47
N PHE A 48 3.91 6.65 -10.24
CA PHE A 48 3.71 5.62 -11.26
C PHE A 48 2.44 4.83 -10.98
N TYR A 49 1.79 4.36 -12.05
CA TYR A 49 0.64 3.47 -11.98
C TYR A 49 0.93 2.15 -12.68
N VAL A 50 0.65 1.03 -12.02
CA VAL A 50 0.86 -0.32 -12.55
C VAL A 50 -0.35 -1.20 -12.23
N SER A 51 -0.96 -1.80 -13.25
CA SER A 51 -2.08 -2.73 -13.09
C SER A 51 -1.89 -3.97 -13.96
N GLY A 52 -2.83 -4.89 -13.91
CA GLY A 52 -2.85 -6.06 -14.78
C GLY A 52 -2.93 -5.73 -16.27
N GLU A 53 -3.45 -4.55 -16.60
CA GLU A 53 -3.56 -4.03 -17.98
C GLU A 53 -2.25 -3.43 -18.49
N THR A 54 -1.31 -3.09 -17.60
CA THR A 54 0.01 -2.57 -17.97
C THR A 54 0.82 -3.67 -18.66
N ALA A 55 1.36 -3.40 -19.84
CA ALA A 55 2.18 -4.36 -20.58
C ALA A 55 3.41 -4.80 -19.76
N THR A 56 3.85 -6.02 -19.95
CA THR A 56 4.98 -6.58 -19.17
C THR A 56 6.27 -5.76 -19.36
N SER A 57 6.54 -5.29 -20.58
CA SER A 57 7.68 -4.43 -20.88
C SER A 57 7.62 -3.11 -20.11
N ASP A 58 6.44 -2.51 -20.01
CA ASP A 58 6.24 -1.25 -19.28
C ASP A 58 6.38 -1.45 -17.76
N ARG A 59 5.91 -2.59 -17.24
CA ARG A 59 6.11 -2.93 -15.82
C ARG A 59 7.59 -3.06 -15.46
N GLU A 60 8.38 -3.72 -16.32
CA GLU A 60 9.82 -3.85 -16.11
C GLU A 60 10.55 -2.50 -16.23
N ALA A 61 10.15 -1.66 -17.17
CA ALA A 61 10.69 -0.32 -17.31
C ALA A 61 10.39 0.53 -16.06
N ILE A 62 9.14 0.51 -15.57
CA ILE A 62 8.74 1.20 -14.34
C ILE A 62 9.53 0.67 -13.15
N ARG A 63 9.68 -0.64 -13.01
CA ARG A 63 10.49 -1.25 -11.95
C ARG A 63 11.93 -0.72 -11.95
N ALA A 64 12.58 -0.74 -13.11
CA ALA A 64 13.96 -0.25 -13.26
C ALA A 64 14.08 1.24 -12.89
N ILE A 65 13.11 2.06 -13.30
CA ILE A 65 13.07 3.48 -12.97
C ILE A 65 12.90 3.66 -11.45
N VAL A 66 11.95 2.96 -10.81
CA VAL A 66 11.70 3.05 -9.37
C VAL A 66 12.94 2.62 -8.56
N GLU A 67 13.62 1.58 -8.97
CA GLU A 67 14.85 1.12 -8.31
C GLU A 67 15.97 2.18 -8.35
N SER A 68 15.98 3.03 -9.38
CA SER A 68 16.92 4.16 -9.50
C SER A 68 16.49 5.42 -8.75
N GLN A 69 15.22 5.52 -8.35
CA GLN A 69 14.66 6.66 -7.60
C GLN A 69 14.96 6.52 -6.09
N LYS A 70 14.97 7.67 -5.42
CA LYS A 70 15.10 7.74 -3.95
C LYS A 70 13.80 8.11 -3.25
N ASN A 71 12.85 8.72 -3.98
CA ASN A 71 11.62 9.27 -3.42
C ASN A 71 10.48 9.23 -4.45
N SER A 72 10.06 8.06 -4.88
CA SER A 72 8.93 7.87 -5.81
C SER A 72 7.73 7.23 -5.13
N ILE A 73 6.54 7.35 -5.73
CA ILE A 73 5.34 6.64 -5.32
C ILE A 73 4.90 5.74 -6.47
N THR A 74 4.66 4.46 -6.19
CA THR A 74 4.10 3.51 -7.16
C THR A 74 2.76 3.02 -6.65
N VAL A 75 1.71 3.27 -7.41
CA VAL A 75 0.35 2.78 -7.14
C VAL A 75 0.13 1.54 -8.00
N ALA A 76 0.04 0.37 -7.38
CA ALA A 76 0.02 -0.90 -8.08
C ALA A 76 -1.12 -1.83 -7.63
N SER A 77 -1.63 -2.63 -8.58
CA SER A 77 -2.62 -3.65 -8.22
C SER A 77 -1.97 -4.83 -7.50
N MET A 78 -2.67 -5.36 -6.50
CA MET A 78 -2.26 -6.53 -5.71
C MET A 78 -1.89 -7.73 -6.61
N GLY A 79 -2.70 -8.00 -7.63
CA GLY A 79 -2.49 -9.11 -8.56
C GLY A 79 -1.20 -8.95 -9.35
N THR A 80 -0.91 -7.77 -9.82
CA THR A 80 0.33 -7.48 -10.57
C THR A 80 1.56 -7.67 -9.71
N PHE A 81 1.49 -7.25 -8.45
CA PHE A 81 2.61 -7.39 -7.52
C PHE A 81 2.86 -8.84 -7.10
N SER A 82 1.81 -9.64 -6.93
CA SER A 82 1.92 -11.05 -6.57
C SER A 82 2.50 -11.93 -7.69
N THR A 83 2.46 -11.48 -8.95
CA THR A 83 2.95 -12.21 -10.12
C THR A 83 4.39 -11.87 -10.55
N GLY A 84 5.14 -11.13 -9.74
CA GLY A 84 6.57 -11.01 -9.94
C GLY A 84 7.17 -9.63 -10.12
N ILE A 85 6.49 -8.54 -9.73
CA ILE A 85 7.20 -7.26 -9.60
C ILE A 85 7.96 -7.28 -8.27
N ASN A 86 9.26 -7.53 -8.33
CA ASN A 86 10.14 -7.43 -7.18
C ASN A 86 10.89 -6.09 -7.24
N ILE A 87 10.39 -5.10 -6.52
CA ILE A 87 11.07 -3.80 -6.38
C ILE A 87 11.96 -3.87 -5.13
N LYS A 88 13.26 -3.80 -5.32
CA LYS A 88 14.25 -3.99 -4.23
C LYS A 88 14.40 -2.76 -3.33
N ASN A 89 14.17 -1.57 -3.86
CA ASN A 89 14.43 -0.31 -3.15
C ASN A 89 13.13 0.32 -2.63
N LEU A 90 12.38 -0.42 -1.79
CA LEU A 90 11.16 0.06 -1.15
C LEU A 90 11.42 0.47 0.30
N HIS A 91 10.96 1.67 0.66
CA HIS A 91 11.03 2.20 2.02
C HIS A 91 9.69 2.11 2.74
N ASN A 92 8.59 2.27 2.00
CA ASN A 92 7.25 2.23 2.56
C ASN A 92 6.32 1.39 1.67
N ILE A 93 5.43 0.63 2.30
CA ILE A 93 4.36 -0.13 1.64
C ILE A 93 3.04 0.21 2.31
N VAL A 94 2.03 0.58 1.53
CA VAL A 94 0.69 0.89 2.01
C VAL A 94 -0.29 -0.12 1.43
N PHE A 95 -0.92 -0.91 2.28
CA PHE A 95 -2.05 -1.77 1.90
C PHE A 95 -3.33 -0.95 1.91
N ALA A 96 -3.70 -0.43 0.74
CA ALA A 96 -4.86 0.43 0.58
C ALA A 96 -6.20 -0.32 0.58
N THR A 97 -6.20 -1.63 0.41
CA THR A 97 -7.42 -2.46 0.40
C THR A 97 -7.26 -3.65 1.32
N PRO A 98 -8.19 -3.90 2.26
CA PRO A 98 -8.18 -5.10 3.08
C PRO A 98 -8.49 -6.33 2.21
N SER A 99 -7.55 -7.24 2.04
CA SER A 99 -7.71 -8.45 1.22
C SER A 99 -7.02 -9.65 1.86
N LYS A 100 -7.58 -10.85 1.69
CA LYS A 100 -6.93 -12.11 2.07
C LYS A 100 -5.65 -12.36 1.26
N SER A 101 -5.56 -11.86 0.04
CA SER A 101 -4.37 -11.99 -0.80
C SER A 101 -3.17 -11.20 -0.29
N GLN A 102 -3.36 -10.26 0.62
CA GLN A 102 -2.29 -9.54 1.32
C GLN A 102 -1.32 -10.48 2.05
N VAL A 103 -1.82 -11.61 2.53
CA VAL A 103 -0.99 -12.66 3.18
C VAL A 103 0.07 -13.18 2.21
N LYS A 104 -0.31 -13.47 0.96
CA LYS A 104 0.64 -13.95 -0.06
C LYS A 104 1.65 -12.88 -0.44
N VAL A 105 1.19 -11.63 -0.55
CA VAL A 105 2.06 -10.48 -0.81
C VAL A 105 3.05 -10.29 0.34
N LEU A 106 2.59 -10.37 1.59
CA LEU A 106 3.46 -10.30 2.77
C LEU A 106 4.51 -11.41 2.81
N GLN A 107 4.15 -12.63 2.45
CA GLN A 107 5.10 -13.74 2.39
C GLN A 107 6.17 -13.53 1.31
N SER A 108 5.79 -12.95 0.17
CA SER A 108 6.73 -12.62 -0.91
C SER A 108 7.59 -11.40 -0.58
N ILE A 109 7.03 -10.36 0.03
CA ILE A 109 7.73 -9.15 0.46
C ILE A 109 8.57 -9.43 1.71
N GLY A 110 8.07 -10.24 2.64
CA GLY A 110 8.73 -10.53 3.93
C GLY A 110 10.14 -11.10 3.80
N ARG A 111 10.44 -11.76 2.69
CA ARG A 111 11.81 -12.17 2.35
C ARG A 111 12.69 -10.98 1.98
N GLY A 112 12.12 -9.93 1.36
CA GLY A 112 12.81 -8.69 1.00
C GLY A 112 12.88 -7.67 2.14
N LEU A 113 11.87 -7.63 3.03
CA LEU A 113 11.81 -6.72 4.18
C LEU A 113 12.91 -7.01 5.21
N ARG A 114 13.38 -8.26 5.28
CA ARG A 114 14.45 -8.67 6.21
C ARG A 114 15.85 -8.24 5.78
N LYS A 115 16.01 -7.77 4.54
CA LYS A 115 17.31 -7.37 3.96
C LYS A 115 17.15 -6.06 3.21
N SER A 116 17.06 -4.95 3.91
CA SER A 116 17.46 -3.70 3.28
C SER A 116 18.98 -3.66 3.27
N ASP A 117 19.59 -3.59 2.09
CA ASP A 117 21.05 -3.47 1.93
C ASP A 117 21.62 -2.22 2.63
N ASN A 118 20.76 -1.29 3.06
CA ASN A 118 21.11 -0.02 3.69
C ASN A 118 20.78 0.06 5.19
N GLY A 119 20.40 -1.04 5.84
CA GLY A 119 20.09 -1.07 7.28
C GLY A 119 18.81 -0.34 7.70
N VAL A 120 18.03 0.22 6.75
CA VAL A 120 16.77 0.89 7.02
C VAL A 120 15.62 -0.11 6.81
N ALA A 121 14.86 -0.38 7.87
CA ALA A 121 13.71 -1.28 7.80
C ALA A 121 12.59 -0.66 6.95
N THR A 122 12.06 -1.42 6.00
CA THR A 122 10.86 -1.02 5.25
C THR A 122 9.66 -0.95 6.19
N LYS A 123 8.89 0.15 6.10
CA LYS A 123 7.66 0.34 6.88
C LYS A 123 6.47 -0.22 6.11
N LEU A 124 5.62 -0.97 6.79
CA LEU A 124 4.36 -1.44 6.25
C LEU A 124 3.20 -0.74 6.98
N PHE A 125 2.33 -0.10 6.23
CA PHE A 125 1.08 0.49 6.69
C PHE A 125 -0.08 -0.39 6.24
N ASP A 126 -0.66 -1.12 7.17
CA ASP A 126 -1.78 -2.02 6.93
C ASP A 126 -3.09 -1.34 7.35
N ILE A 127 -3.87 -0.88 6.38
CA ILE A 127 -5.11 -0.17 6.63
C ILE A 127 -6.25 -1.18 6.77
N ALA A 128 -6.83 -1.21 7.97
CA ALA A 128 -8.00 -2.02 8.29
C ALA A 128 -9.18 -1.12 8.60
N ASP A 129 -10.31 -1.40 7.95
CA ASP A 129 -11.54 -0.65 8.18
C ASP A 129 -12.34 -1.29 9.32
N ASP A 130 -12.80 -0.47 10.25
CA ASP A 130 -13.74 -0.88 11.28
C ASP A 130 -15.16 -0.44 10.90
N PHE A 131 -15.94 -1.38 10.40
CA PHE A 131 -17.36 -1.20 10.06
C PHE A 131 -18.26 -1.78 11.17
N HIS A 132 -17.97 -1.47 12.42
CA HIS A 132 -18.86 -1.85 13.51
C HIS A 132 -20.22 -1.16 13.36
N VAL A 133 -21.22 -1.96 12.98
CA VAL A 133 -22.64 -1.59 13.07
C VAL A 133 -23.32 -2.68 13.87
N ASP A 134 -23.59 -2.40 15.12
CA ASP A 134 -24.26 -3.30 16.08
C ASP A 134 -23.68 -4.74 16.17
N LYS A 135 -24.49 -5.77 15.99
CA LYS A 135 -24.12 -7.18 16.13
C LYS A 135 -23.56 -7.82 14.83
N HIS A 136 -23.35 -7.06 13.76
CA HIS A 136 -22.87 -7.61 12.51
C HIS A 136 -21.37 -7.95 12.54
N LYS A 137 -21.02 -9.14 11.99
CA LYS A 137 -19.63 -9.60 11.92
C LYS A 137 -18.80 -8.66 11.07
N ASN A 138 -17.80 -8.03 11.68
CA ASN A 138 -16.86 -7.17 10.96
C ASN A 138 -15.79 -8.03 10.27
N PHE A 139 -16.03 -8.36 9.00
CA PHE A 139 -15.12 -9.19 8.21
C PHE A 139 -13.75 -8.53 7.99
N THR A 140 -13.70 -7.20 7.89
CA THR A 140 -12.46 -6.45 7.65
C THR A 140 -11.54 -6.50 8.87
N LEU A 141 -12.06 -6.31 10.06
CA LEU A 141 -11.29 -6.49 11.31
C LEU A 141 -10.84 -7.94 11.52
N ARG A 142 -11.67 -8.92 11.14
CA ARG A 142 -11.29 -10.32 11.21
C ARG A 142 -10.11 -10.65 10.30
N HIS A 143 -10.10 -10.12 9.07
CA HIS A 143 -8.96 -10.25 8.17
C HIS A 143 -7.71 -9.54 8.69
N SER A 144 -7.87 -8.39 9.36
CA SER A 144 -6.77 -7.69 10.03
C SER A 144 -6.18 -8.54 11.15
N ALA A 145 -7.03 -9.15 12.00
CA ALA A 145 -6.58 -10.04 13.08
C ALA A 145 -5.79 -11.25 12.54
N GLU A 146 -6.18 -11.81 11.40
CA GLU A 146 -5.44 -12.90 10.76
C GLU A 146 -4.06 -12.42 10.26
N ARG A 147 -3.97 -11.20 9.70
CA ARG A 147 -2.68 -10.62 9.30
C ARG A 147 -1.76 -10.35 10.49
N ILE A 148 -2.31 -9.84 11.58
CA ILE A 148 -1.57 -9.61 12.83
C ILE A 148 -0.93 -10.92 13.35
N LYS A 149 -1.63 -12.05 13.27
CA LYS A 149 -1.06 -13.36 13.61
C LYS A 149 0.16 -13.69 12.77
N ILE A 150 0.13 -13.33 11.49
CA ILE A 150 1.26 -13.54 10.57
C ILE A 150 2.41 -12.61 10.94
N TYR A 151 2.16 -11.33 11.22
CA TYR A 151 3.19 -10.40 11.70
C TYR A 151 3.88 -10.91 12.95
N THR A 152 3.10 -11.42 13.89
CA THR A 152 3.63 -12.01 15.13
C THR A 152 4.47 -13.25 14.84
N LYS A 153 3.98 -14.16 13.99
CA LYS A 153 4.70 -15.38 13.60
C LYS A 153 6.01 -15.10 12.89
N GLU A 154 6.03 -14.07 12.04
CA GLU A 154 7.22 -13.65 11.29
C GLU A 154 8.18 -12.78 12.11
N GLY A 155 7.80 -12.44 13.36
CA GLY A 155 8.62 -11.63 14.26
C GLY A 155 8.68 -10.15 13.90
N PHE A 156 7.69 -9.64 13.14
CA PHE A 156 7.58 -8.21 12.86
C PHE A 156 7.09 -7.45 14.09
N LYS A 157 7.75 -6.34 14.40
CA LYS A 157 7.24 -5.37 15.37
C LYS A 157 6.13 -4.54 14.74
N TYR A 158 5.00 -4.41 15.40
CA TYR A 158 3.89 -3.61 14.92
C TYR A 158 3.24 -2.79 16.04
N SER A 159 2.55 -1.72 15.64
CA SER A 159 1.71 -0.90 16.51
C SER A 159 0.36 -0.68 15.84
N ILE A 160 -0.71 -0.60 16.62
CA ILE A 160 -2.06 -0.36 16.13
C ILE A 160 -2.46 1.05 16.51
N TYR A 161 -2.89 1.83 15.51
CA TYR A 161 -3.35 3.21 15.66
C TYR A 161 -4.82 3.31 15.26
N PRO A 162 -5.75 3.49 16.20
CA PRO A 162 -7.14 3.79 15.87
C PRO A 162 -7.24 5.19 15.28
N ILE A 163 -7.83 5.30 14.08
CA ILE A 163 -8.03 6.58 13.38
C ILE A 163 -9.51 6.76 13.12
N ASN A 164 -10.07 7.84 13.63
CA ASN A 164 -11.45 8.22 13.37
C ASN A 164 -11.49 9.18 12.18
N LEU A 165 -11.97 8.67 11.04
CA LEU A 165 -12.21 9.50 9.86
C LEU A 165 -13.57 10.21 10.03
N LYS A 166 -13.55 11.39 10.61
CA LYS A 166 -14.74 12.25 10.57
C LYS A 166 -15.00 12.65 9.13
N GLU A 167 -16.25 12.59 8.69
CA GLU A 167 -16.66 13.28 7.48
C GLU A 167 -16.31 14.76 7.67
N GLN A 168 -15.36 15.26 6.88
CA GLN A 168 -15.16 16.68 6.76
C GLN A 168 -16.37 17.18 5.98
N THR A 169 -17.32 17.75 6.68
CA THR A 169 -18.28 18.64 6.05
C THR A 169 -17.46 19.82 5.56
N ASP A 170 -17.36 19.95 4.25
CA ASP A 170 -16.84 21.17 3.63
C ASP A 170 -17.80 22.30 4.03
N ASP A 171 -17.37 23.15 4.97
CA ASP A 171 -17.96 24.46 5.21
C ASP A 171 -17.41 25.46 4.18
#